data_85e7a50353d931198c518d80ee3d5226
#
_entry.id   85e7a50353d931198c518d80ee3d5226
#
_cell.length_a   1.000
_cell.length_b   1.000
_cell.length_c   1.000
_cell.angle_alpha   90.00
_cell.angle_beta   90.00
_cell.angle_gamma   90.00
#
_symmetry.space_group_name_H-M   'P 1'
#
loop_
_entity.id
_entity.type
_entity.pdbx_description
1 polymer ?
#
loop_
_entity_poly.entity_id
_entity_poly.type
_entity_poly.pdbx_seq_one_letter_code
_entity_poly.pdbx_strand_id
1 'polypeptide(L)'
;RESTNIEDRRGMSGRGMAIGGGGCLTLIIALVAVFMGVDPSSLLNQIPQDQVQVDQNQHVQSNPEEDALKKFMGVDLATSEDTWRATFQRSGVKYQEPKLVLFRNRTQTACGLGDAGMGPFYCPGDQNVYLDFKFFQELRREFKADGDFAQAYVIAHEVGHHVQNLLGTMEKV
;
A
#
# COMPACT_ATOMS: atom_id res chain seq x y z
N ARG A 1 1.23 -0.38 -22.40
CA ARG A 1 2.22 -0.69 -21.37
C ARG A 1 1.52 -0.88 -20.02
N GLU A 2 2.20 -1.50 -19.09
CA GLU A 2 1.80 -1.48 -17.68
C GLU A 2 2.61 -0.42 -16.91
N SER A 3 2.01 0.21 -15.93
CA SER A 3 2.72 1.13 -15.02
C SER A 3 3.64 0.35 -14.09
N THR A 4 4.81 0.91 -13.80
CA THR A 4 5.73 0.42 -12.77
C THR A 4 5.44 1.03 -11.40
N ASN A 5 4.49 1.98 -11.33
CA ASN A 5 4.10 2.68 -10.09
C ASN A 5 3.03 1.91 -9.31
N ILE A 6 3.09 0.57 -9.29
CA ILE A 6 2.21 -0.28 -8.50
C ILE A 6 3.01 -0.91 -7.37
N GLU A 7 2.53 -0.73 -6.15
CA GLU A 7 3.04 -1.38 -4.96
C GLU A 7 2.02 -2.42 -4.46
N ASP A 8 2.41 -3.69 -4.48
CA ASP A 8 1.56 -4.80 -4.10
C ASP A 8 1.81 -5.21 -2.64
N ARG A 9 0.88 -4.83 -1.76
CA ARG A 9 0.92 -5.15 -0.32
C ARG A 9 -0.04 -6.27 0.07
N ARG A 10 -0.58 -7.06 -0.86
CA ARG A 10 -1.54 -8.15 -0.59
C ARG A 10 -1.03 -9.19 0.40
N GLY A 11 0.27 -9.46 0.42
CA GLY A 11 0.92 -10.40 1.33
C GLY A 11 1.26 -9.82 2.71
N MET A 12 1.17 -8.49 2.87
CA MET A 12 1.52 -7.82 4.12
C MET A 12 0.31 -7.85 5.07
N SER A 13 0.23 -8.88 5.92
CA SER A 13 -0.77 -8.87 6.99
C SER A 13 -0.36 -7.82 8.03
N GLY A 14 -1.33 -7.04 8.54
CA GLY A 14 -1.09 -5.97 9.52
C GLY A 14 -0.42 -6.42 10.83
N ARG A 15 -0.18 -7.72 11.00
CA ARG A 15 0.63 -8.30 12.09
C ARG A 15 2.15 -8.19 11.85
N GLY A 16 2.60 -8.11 10.59
CA GLY A 16 4.03 -7.99 10.27
C GLY A 16 4.60 -6.59 10.53
N MET A 17 3.77 -5.57 10.61
CA MET A 17 4.22 -4.18 10.83
C MET A 17 4.46 -3.82 12.31
N ALA A 18 3.97 -4.65 13.24
CA ALA A 18 4.14 -4.41 14.69
C ALA A 18 5.48 -4.92 15.25
N ILE A 19 6.33 -5.57 14.44
CA ILE A 19 7.57 -6.23 14.91
C ILE A 19 8.85 -5.60 14.27
N GLY A 20 8.77 -4.35 13.84
CA GLY A 20 9.98 -3.52 13.71
C GLY A 20 10.58 -3.11 15.07
N GLY A 21 9.88 -3.39 16.18
CA GLY A 21 10.30 -3.08 17.55
C GLY A 21 11.10 -4.17 18.26
N GLY A 22 11.26 -5.37 17.69
CA GLY A 22 11.99 -6.48 18.34
C GLY A 22 13.46 -6.17 18.62
N GLY A 23 14.09 -5.39 17.75
CA GLY A 23 15.49 -4.97 17.95
C GLY A 23 15.70 -4.04 19.14
N CYS A 24 14.75 -3.13 19.40
CA CYS A 24 14.85 -2.23 20.55
C CYS A 24 14.58 -2.95 21.87
N LEU A 25 13.61 -3.87 21.89
CA LEU A 25 13.27 -4.59 23.12
C LEU A 25 14.39 -5.55 23.55
N THR A 26 14.99 -6.27 22.59
CA THR A 26 16.17 -7.12 22.85
C THR A 26 17.39 -6.32 23.29
N LEU A 27 17.62 -5.13 22.73
CA LEU A 27 18.69 -4.24 23.18
C LEU A 27 18.42 -3.70 24.59
N ILE A 28 17.19 -3.33 24.92
CA ILE A 28 16.81 -2.87 26.27
C ILE A 28 16.97 -4.01 27.29
N ILE A 29 16.53 -5.22 26.97
CA ILE A 29 16.67 -6.39 27.84
C ILE A 29 18.15 -6.72 28.04
N ALA A 30 18.96 -6.69 26.99
CA ALA A 30 20.42 -6.90 27.08
C ALA A 30 21.10 -5.84 27.94
N LEU A 31 20.72 -4.57 27.79
CA LEU A 31 21.26 -3.46 28.59
C LEU A 31 20.88 -3.56 30.06
N VAL A 32 19.64 -3.93 30.37
CA VAL A 32 19.17 -4.16 31.75
C VAL A 32 19.87 -5.37 32.38
N ALA A 33 20.07 -6.46 31.63
CA ALA A 33 20.79 -7.64 32.09
C ALA A 33 22.24 -7.31 32.44
N VAL A 34 22.96 -6.55 31.62
CA VAL A 34 24.32 -6.08 31.88
C VAL A 34 24.34 -5.21 33.15
N PHE A 35 23.34 -4.32 33.31
CA PHE A 35 23.28 -3.43 34.49
C PHE A 35 22.98 -4.19 35.80
N MET A 36 22.28 -5.32 35.71
CA MET A 36 21.99 -6.22 36.83
C MET A 36 23.07 -7.27 37.07
N GLY A 37 24.20 -7.25 36.32
CA GLY A 37 25.28 -8.19 36.45
C GLY A 37 24.98 -9.62 35.99
N VAL A 38 23.98 -9.79 35.16
CA VAL A 38 23.58 -11.08 34.57
C VAL A 38 24.18 -11.18 33.16
N ASP A 39 24.80 -12.33 32.88
CA ASP A 39 25.38 -12.58 31.56
C ASP A 39 24.30 -12.64 30.49
N PRO A 40 24.28 -11.70 29.50
CA PRO A 40 23.24 -11.62 28.49
C PRO A 40 23.19 -12.86 27.57
N SER A 41 24.29 -13.62 27.49
CA SER A 41 24.33 -14.84 26.67
C SER A 41 23.49 -15.97 27.24
N SER A 42 23.31 -16.03 28.56
CA SER A 42 22.47 -17.01 29.24
C SER A 42 20.98 -16.76 29.03
N LEU A 43 20.59 -15.50 28.87
CA LEU A 43 19.21 -15.08 28.59
C LEU A 43 18.84 -15.28 27.12
N LEU A 44 19.77 -15.05 26.19
CA LEU A 44 19.57 -15.27 24.76
C LEU A 44 19.38 -16.75 24.40
N ASN A 45 20.01 -17.66 25.14
CA ASN A 45 19.88 -19.10 24.95
C ASN A 45 18.55 -19.68 25.49
N GLN A 46 17.81 -18.92 26.30
CA GLN A 46 16.49 -19.34 26.82
C GLN A 46 15.31 -18.85 25.98
N ILE A 47 15.55 -18.02 24.96
CA ILE A 47 14.51 -17.64 24.01
C ILE A 47 14.37 -18.81 23.02
N PRO A 48 13.19 -19.44 22.93
CA PRO A 48 12.96 -20.52 21.97
C PRO A 48 13.25 -19.97 20.56
N GLN A 49 14.24 -20.56 19.88
CA GLN A 49 14.62 -20.16 18.52
C GLN A 49 13.55 -20.45 17.46
N ASP A 50 12.48 -21.15 17.84
CA ASP A 50 11.38 -21.51 16.94
C ASP A 50 10.46 -20.35 16.55
N GLN A 51 10.67 -19.14 17.03
CA GLN A 51 9.81 -17.99 16.71
C GLN A 51 10.49 -16.84 15.94
N VAL A 52 11.71 -17.02 15.49
CA VAL A 52 12.39 -16.03 14.63
C VAL A 52 12.66 -16.65 13.25
N GLN A 53 11.74 -17.43 12.73
CA GLN A 53 11.66 -17.58 11.28
C GLN A 53 10.97 -16.33 10.76
N VAL A 54 11.75 -15.33 10.41
CA VAL A 54 11.33 -14.31 9.45
C VAL A 54 11.11 -15.07 8.15
N ASP A 55 9.87 -15.49 7.95
CA ASP A 55 9.43 -16.11 6.71
C ASP A 55 9.53 -15.03 5.62
N GLN A 56 10.72 -14.90 5.03
CA GLN A 56 11.00 -13.99 3.91
C GLN A 56 10.24 -14.42 2.64
N ASN A 57 9.47 -15.49 2.73
CA ASN A 57 8.61 -16.00 1.68
C ASN A 57 7.13 -15.90 2.08
N GLN A 58 6.64 -14.71 2.44
CA GLN A 58 5.20 -14.48 2.33
C GLN A 58 4.85 -14.46 0.84
N HIS A 59 4.77 -15.64 0.26
CA HIS A 59 4.10 -15.84 -1.01
C HIS A 59 2.72 -15.20 -0.90
N VAL A 60 2.54 -14.07 -1.58
CA VAL A 60 1.22 -13.57 -1.92
C VAL A 60 0.49 -14.78 -2.47
N GLN A 61 -0.54 -15.29 -1.77
CA GLN A 61 -1.34 -16.38 -2.32
C GLN A 61 -1.87 -15.88 -3.66
N SER A 62 -1.32 -16.44 -4.75
CA SER A 62 -1.69 -16.05 -6.10
C SER A 62 -3.18 -16.35 -6.28
N ASN A 63 -3.95 -15.29 -6.54
CA ASN A 63 -5.33 -15.39 -6.94
C ASN A 63 -5.38 -14.92 -8.41
N PRO A 64 -5.63 -15.83 -9.38
CA PRO A 64 -5.61 -15.48 -10.79
C PRO A 64 -6.54 -14.31 -11.15
N GLU A 65 -7.68 -14.18 -10.47
CA GLU A 65 -8.60 -13.05 -10.68
C GLU A 65 -7.99 -11.73 -10.21
N GLU A 66 -7.37 -11.71 -9.04
CA GLU A 66 -6.70 -10.51 -8.52
C GLU A 66 -5.46 -10.16 -9.36
N ASP A 67 -4.74 -11.14 -9.87
CA ASP A 67 -3.58 -10.91 -10.73
C ASP A 67 -3.99 -10.34 -12.08
N ALA A 68 -5.09 -10.82 -12.66
CA ALA A 68 -5.69 -10.23 -13.86
C ALA A 68 -6.16 -8.79 -13.62
N LEU A 69 -6.80 -8.55 -12.47
CA LEU A 69 -7.26 -7.23 -12.07
C LEU A 69 -6.08 -6.27 -11.83
N LYS A 70 -5.02 -6.72 -11.16
CA LYS A 70 -3.79 -5.94 -10.98
C LYS A 70 -3.18 -5.54 -12.33
N LYS A 71 -3.14 -6.47 -13.28
CA LYS A 71 -2.65 -6.18 -14.63
C LYS A 71 -3.51 -5.14 -15.34
N PHE A 72 -4.83 -5.26 -15.25
CA PHE A 72 -5.76 -4.27 -15.79
C PHE A 72 -5.50 -2.88 -15.18
N MET A 73 -5.43 -2.79 -13.85
CA MET A 73 -5.12 -1.54 -13.14
C MET A 73 -3.78 -0.94 -13.59
N GLY A 74 -2.78 -1.78 -13.85
CA GLY A 74 -1.48 -1.35 -14.34
C GLY A 74 -1.53 -0.69 -15.71
N VAL A 75 -2.37 -1.20 -16.60
CA VAL A 75 -2.58 -0.61 -17.93
C VAL A 75 -3.36 0.70 -17.83
N ASP A 76 -4.39 0.74 -16.99
CA ASP A 76 -5.21 1.91 -16.79
C ASP A 76 -4.43 3.06 -16.13
N LEU A 77 -3.68 2.76 -15.07
CA LEU A 77 -2.79 3.72 -14.43
C LEU A 77 -1.76 4.28 -15.43
N ALA A 78 -1.16 3.43 -16.27
CA ALA A 78 -0.22 3.85 -17.30
C ALA A 78 -0.85 4.81 -18.32
N THR A 79 -2.10 4.57 -18.68
CA THR A 79 -2.86 5.45 -19.58
C THR A 79 -3.13 6.82 -18.95
N SER A 80 -3.50 6.80 -17.68
CA SER A 80 -3.68 8.01 -16.86
C SER A 80 -2.37 8.81 -16.72
N GLU A 81 -1.26 8.13 -16.42
CA GLU A 81 0.08 8.74 -16.35
C GLU A 81 0.47 9.43 -17.65
N ASP A 82 0.28 8.75 -18.79
CA ASP A 82 0.64 9.30 -20.11
C ASP A 82 -0.23 10.54 -20.43
N THR A 83 -1.51 10.50 -20.09
CA THR A 83 -2.46 11.61 -20.28
C THR A 83 -2.06 12.83 -19.46
N TRP A 84 -1.81 12.63 -18.15
CA TRP A 84 -1.44 13.73 -17.28
C TRP A 84 -0.03 14.26 -17.54
N ARG A 85 0.91 13.39 -17.87
CA ARG A 85 2.26 13.80 -18.29
C ARG A 85 2.20 14.73 -19.49
N ALA A 86 1.44 14.37 -20.52
CA ALA A 86 1.26 15.21 -21.71
C ALA A 86 0.54 16.53 -21.38
N THR A 87 -0.41 16.52 -20.46
CA THR A 87 -1.16 17.71 -20.05
C THR A 87 -0.28 18.67 -19.25
N PHE A 88 0.46 18.20 -18.27
CA PHE A 88 1.38 19.01 -17.47
C PHE A 88 2.53 19.55 -18.29
N GLN A 89 3.07 18.75 -19.22
CA GLN A 89 4.14 19.18 -20.14
C GLN A 89 3.71 20.39 -20.99
N ARG A 90 2.47 20.40 -21.48
CA ARG A 90 1.92 21.55 -22.24
C ARG A 90 1.87 22.83 -21.40
N SER A 91 1.75 22.71 -20.08
CA SER A 91 1.77 23.81 -19.12
C SER A 91 3.18 24.14 -18.61
N GLY A 92 4.23 23.50 -19.13
CA GLY A 92 5.60 23.69 -18.69
C GLY A 92 5.93 23.14 -17.30
N VAL A 93 5.07 22.29 -16.74
CA VAL A 93 5.21 21.72 -15.41
C VAL A 93 5.50 20.22 -15.53
N LYS A 94 6.40 19.71 -14.69
CA LYS A 94 6.66 18.27 -14.62
C LYS A 94 5.58 17.60 -13.80
N TYR A 95 4.93 16.58 -14.39
CA TYR A 95 3.99 15.72 -13.65
C TYR A 95 4.75 14.79 -12.70
N GLN A 96 4.32 14.72 -11.46
CA GLN A 96 4.77 13.74 -10.48
C GLN A 96 3.72 12.64 -10.42
N GLU A 97 4.09 11.42 -10.75
CA GLU A 97 3.17 10.29 -10.82
C GLU A 97 2.87 9.76 -9.41
N PRO A 98 1.61 9.42 -9.10
CA PRO A 98 1.26 8.76 -7.85
C PRO A 98 1.62 7.28 -7.93
N LYS A 99 1.80 6.63 -6.78
CA LYS A 99 1.79 5.17 -6.70
C LYS A 99 0.38 4.65 -6.46
N LEU A 100 0.06 3.53 -7.08
CA LEU A 100 -1.12 2.73 -6.75
C LEU A 100 -0.72 1.62 -5.79
N VAL A 101 -1.18 1.69 -4.55
CA VAL A 101 -0.92 0.71 -3.50
C VAL A 101 -2.10 -0.24 -3.41
N LEU A 102 -1.87 -1.51 -3.73
CA LEU A 102 -2.86 -2.57 -3.66
C LEU A 102 -2.72 -3.31 -2.33
N PHE A 103 -3.80 -3.41 -1.56
CA PHE A 103 -3.77 -4.03 -0.24
C PHE A 103 -4.97 -4.94 0.02
N ARG A 104 -4.98 -5.66 1.13
CA ARG A 104 -6.11 -6.42 1.66
C ARG A 104 -6.40 -6.01 3.08
N ASN A 105 -7.67 -5.74 3.36
CA ASN A 105 -8.23 -5.39 4.66
C ASN A 105 -7.73 -4.05 5.21
N ARG A 106 -6.43 -3.92 5.56
CA ARG A 106 -5.86 -2.73 6.17
C ARG A 106 -4.46 -2.45 5.67
N THR A 107 -4.10 -1.17 5.58
CA THR A 107 -2.75 -0.72 5.23
C THR A 107 -2.41 0.58 5.97
N GLN A 108 -1.13 0.75 6.30
CA GLN A 108 -0.65 2.02 6.85
C GLN A 108 -0.38 3.02 5.73
N THR A 109 -0.77 4.26 5.99
CA THR A 109 -0.55 5.40 5.09
C THR A 109 -0.06 6.60 5.89
N ALA A 110 0.45 7.63 5.22
CA ALA A 110 0.79 8.90 5.89
C ALA A 110 -0.45 9.65 6.41
N CYS A 111 -1.65 9.31 5.92
CA CYS A 111 -2.92 9.88 6.37
C CYS A 111 -3.59 9.08 7.50
N GLY A 112 -2.93 8.04 7.99
CA GLY A 112 -3.45 7.14 9.02
C GLY A 112 -3.68 5.72 8.52
N LEU A 113 -4.48 4.96 9.24
CA LEU A 113 -4.82 3.58 8.90
C LEU A 113 -5.91 3.56 7.83
N GLY A 114 -5.58 3.04 6.64
CA GLY A 114 -6.55 2.74 5.61
C GLY A 114 -7.23 1.40 5.85
N ASP A 115 -8.56 1.36 5.71
CA ASP A 115 -9.38 0.16 5.88
C ASP A 115 -10.19 -0.11 4.62
N ALA A 116 -10.34 -1.38 4.24
CA ALA A 116 -11.08 -1.80 3.05
C ALA A 116 -12.52 -1.26 3.00
N GLY A 117 -13.16 -1.06 4.17
CA GLY A 117 -14.51 -0.51 4.27
C GLY A 117 -14.62 0.97 3.86
N MET A 118 -13.49 1.67 3.72
CA MET A 118 -13.48 3.07 3.26
C MET A 118 -13.60 3.20 1.73
N GLY A 119 -13.46 2.09 1.00
CA GLY A 119 -13.31 2.12 -0.46
C GLY A 119 -11.92 2.57 -0.91
N PRO A 120 -11.73 2.82 -2.22
CA PRO A 120 -10.54 3.44 -2.76
C PRO A 120 -10.36 4.85 -2.19
N PHE A 121 -9.11 5.29 -2.03
CA PHE A 121 -8.84 6.65 -1.56
C PHE A 121 -7.45 7.13 -1.99
N TYR A 122 -7.30 8.44 -2.09
CA TYR A 122 -6.04 9.13 -2.26
C TYR A 122 -5.55 9.70 -0.91
N CYS A 123 -4.27 9.52 -0.59
CA CYS A 123 -3.65 10.13 0.59
C CYS A 123 -2.71 11.28 0.15
N PRO A 124 -3.03 12.54 0.46
CA PRO A 124 -2.17 13.66 0.10
C PRO A 124 -0.85 13.69 0.87
N GLY A 125 -0.78 13.05 2.05
CA GLY A 125 0.42 13.03 2.88
C GLY A 125 1.58 12.22 2.29
N ASP A 126 1.30 11.18 1.52
CA ASP A 126 2.31 10.37 0.80
C ASP A 126 2.10 10.34 -0.71
N GLN A 127 1.07 11.03 -1.21
CA GLN A 127 0.73 11.16 -2.62
C GLN A 127 0.47 9.81 -3.32
N ASN A 128 -0.09 8.86 -2.59
CA ASN A 128 -0.42 7.53 -3.10
C ASN A 128 -1.94 7.33 -3.20
N VAL A 129 -2.34 6.54 -4.19
CA VAL A 129 -3.69 5.99 -4.33
C VAL A 129 -3.72 4.62 -3.68
N TYR A 130 -4.74 4.36 -2.88
CA TYR A 130 -4.92 3.11 -2.13
C TYR A 130 -6.18 2.40 -2.57
N LEU A 131 -6.07 1.08 -2.79
CA LEU A 131 -7.16 0.29 -3.30
C LEU A 131 -7.14 -1.13 -2.73
N ASP A 132 -8.26 -1.53 -2.12
CA ASP A 132 -8.50 -2.91 -1.67
C ASP A 132 -9.22 -3.72 -2.77
N PHE A 133 -8.78 -4.94 -3.01
CA PHE A 133 -9.37 -5.81 -4.04
C PHE A 133 -10.84 -6.16 -3.79
N LYS A 134 -11.28 -6.20 -2.52
CA LYS A 134 -12.68 -6.47 -2.17
C LYS A 134 -13.63 -5.43 -2.76
N PHE A 135 -13.17 -4.18 -2.85
CA PHE A 135 -13.99 -3.10 -3.40
C PHE A 135 -14.53 -3.45 -4.79
N PHE A 136 -13.69 -3.99 -5.68
CA PHE A 136 -14.14 -4.36 -7.01
C PHE A 136 -15.05 -5.59 -7.03
N GLN A 137 -14.85 -6.52 -6.10
CA GLN A 137 -15.76 -7.65 -5.94
C GLN A 137 -17.14 -7.17 -5.47
N GLU A 138 -17.17 -6.22 -4.53
CA GLU A 138 -18.40 -5.60 -4.04
C GLU A 138 -19.07 -4.75 -5.13
N LEU A 139 -18.28 -3.97 -5.89
CA LEU A 139 -18.78 -3.17 -7.01
C LEU A 139 -19.52 -4.04 -8.04
N ARG A 140 -18.95 -5.18 -8.39
CA ARG A 140 -19.61 -6.16 -9.28
C ARG A 140 -20.89 -6.73 -8.67
N ARG A 141 -20.84 -7.14 -7.40
CA ARG A 141 -21.97 -7.82 -6.75
C ARG A 141 -23.14 -6.89 -6.51
N GLU A 142 -22.88 -5.69 -5.97
CA GLU A 142 -23.94 -4.77 -5.54
C GLU A 142 -24.48 -3.91 -6.69
N PHE A 143 -23.60 -3.45 -7.57
CA PHE A 143 -23.97 -2.50 -8.64
C PHE A 143 -24.07 -3.13 -10.01
N LYS A 144 -23.81 -4.45 -10.14
CA LYS A 144 -23.76 -5.14 -11.44
C LYS A 144 -22.86 -4.41 -12.46
N ALA A 145 -21.87 -3.69 -11.97
CA ALA A 145 -20.93 -2.92 -12.77
C ALA A 145 -19.74 -3.82 -13.13
N ASP A 146 -19.98 -4.76 -14.06
CA ASP A 146 -19.01 -5.77 -14.49
C ASP A 146 -17.99 -5.22 -15.48
N GLY A 147 -18.07 -3.93 -15.81
CA GLY A 147 -17.28 -3.38 -16.91
C GLY A 147 -15.93 -2.83 -16.48
N ASP A 148 -14.95 -3.01 -17.37
CA ASP A 148 -13.63 -2.38 -17.29
C ASP A 148 -13.74 -0.86 -17.09
N PHE A 149 -14.79 -0.25 -17.64
CA PHE A 149 -15.05 1.19 -17.51
C PHE A 149 -15.25 1.63 -16.04
N ALA A 150 -16.01 0.88 -15.24
CA ALA A 150 -16.25 1.24 -13.83
C ALA A 150 -14.94 1.17 -13.01
N GLN A 151 -14.09 0.18 -13.32
CA GLN A 151 -12.79 0.02 -12.67
C GLN A 151 -11.82 1.14 -13.06
N ALA A 152 -11.75 1.45 -14.36
CA ALA A 152 -10.96 2.55 -14.89
C ALA A 152 -11.41 3.91 -14.32
N TYR A 153 -12.71 4.13 -14.22
CA TYR A 153 -13.27 5.35 -13.62
C TYR A 153 -12.81 5.56 -12.18
N VAL A 154 -12.82 4.51 -11.36
CA VAL A 154 -12.36 4.59 -9.96
C VAL A 154 -10.90 5.01 -9.89
N ILE A 155 -10.02 4.39 -10.67
CA ILE A 155 -8.58 4.73 -10.69
C ILE A 155 -8.40 6.18 -11.17
N ALA A 156 -9.08 6.58 -12.24
CA ALA A 156 -9.01 7.94 -12.78
C ALA A 156 -9.52 8.99 -11.78
N HIS A 157 -10.54 8.64 -10.97
CA HIS A 157 -11.08 9.50 -9.90
C HIS A 157 -10.02 9.76 -8.83
N GLU A 158 -9.37 8.72 -8.32
CA GLU A 158 -8.33 8.86 -7.29
C GLU A 158 -7.10 9.59 -7.83
N VAL A 159 -6.70 9.34 -9.08
CA VAL A 159 -5.65 10.11 -9.76
C VAL A 159 -6.07 11.58 -9.93
N GLY A 160 -7.37 11.83 -10.12
CA GLY A 160 -7.92 13.19 -10.14
C GLY A 160 -7.66 13.93 -8.82
N HIS A 161 -7.82 13.28 -7.67
CA HIS A 161 -7.47 13.85 -6.37
C HIS A 161 -5.97 14.14 -6.25
N HIS A 162 -5.12 13.26 -6.78
CA HIS A 162 -3.68 13.53 -6.84
C HIS A 162 -3.37 14.78 -7.67
N VAL A 163 -4.00 14.93 -8.82
CA VAL A 163 -3.83 16.13 -9.67
C VAL A 163 -4.32 17.39 -8.95
N GLN A 164 -5.47 17.34 -8.27
CA GLN A 164 -5.97 18.43 -7.45
C GLN A 164 -4.98 18.83 -6.35
N ASN A 165 -4.33 17.85 -5.72
CA ASN A 165 -3.28 18.08 -4.73
C ASN A 165 -2.07 18.77 -5.35
N LEU A 166 -1.57 18.29 -6.50
CA LEU A 166 -0.45 18.93 -7.20
C LEU A 166 -0.73 20.38 -7.64
N LEU A 167 -2.00 20.67 -7.95
CA LEU A 167 -2.44 22.01 -8.33
C LEU A 167 -2.79 22.92 -7.12
N GLY A 168 -2.67 22.41 -5.89
CA GLY A 168 -3.00 23.14 -4.67
C GLY A 168 -4.49 23.49 -4.55
N THR A 169 -5.38 22.70 -5.18
CA THR A 169 -6.83 22.95 -5.14
C THR A 169 -7.52 22.13 -4.04
N MET A 170 -6.91 21.09 -3.49
CA MET A 170 -7.47 20.31 -2.39
C MET A 170 -7.59 21.08 -1.08
N GLU A 171 -6.74 22.07 -0.84
CA GLU A 171 -6.79 22.92 0.37
C GLU A 171 -7.92 23.98 0.35
N LYS A 172 -8.63 24.09 -0.78
CA LYS A 172 -9.64 25.14 -1.00
C LYS A 172 -11.08 24.61 -0.88
N VAL A 173 -11.26 23.33 -0.52
CA VAL A 173 -12.58 22.68 -0.41
C VAL A 173 -12.95 22.48 1.04
#